data_2338b3574d0eead6826666ee4644e5af
#
_entry.id   2338b3574d0eead6826666ee4644e5af
#
_cell.length_a   1.000
_cell.length_b   1.000
_cell.length_c   1.000
_cell.angle_alpha   90.00
_cell.angle_beta   90.00
_cell.angle_gamma   90.00
#
_symmetry.space_group_name_H-M   'P 1'
#
loop_
_entity.id
_entity.type
_entity.pdbx_description
1 polymer ?
#
loop_
_entity_poly.entity_id
_entity_poly.type
_entity_poly.pdbx_seq_one_letter_code
_entity_poly.pdbx_strand_id
1 'polypeptide(L)'
;MSIPPSLKNLGVRITRSGGELKVFSESAEGIDVLIYDAAGSNHIAERHSLTKGKDGVWTTSSSALVLGAEYSLQAWGPAGPQDSFSAEELLIDPYAKGLSRVGNTWRSVVVDTTFDWGTSTKPHTPLDQSVIYEAHVRGLTKMHPGVPLELRGTYAGLGHEAMTTYLKDLGVTAVELLPVHAY
;
A
#
# COMPACT_ATOMS: atom_id res chain seq x y z
N MET A 1 -20.14 12.48 -0.78
CA MET A 1 -20.43 11.43 0.24
C MET A 1 -19.22 11.33 1.15
N SER A 2 -19.37 11.49 2.45
CA SER A 2 -18.25 11.26 3.39
C SER A 2 -18.09 9.77 3.65
N ILE A 3 -16.85 9.26 3.57
CA ILE A 3 -16.54 7.87 3.92
C ILE A 3 -16.90 7.65 5.40
N PRO A 4 -17.68 6.60 5.75
CA PRO A 4 -17.99 6.28 7.14
C PRO A 4 -16.70 6.16 7.98
N PRO A 5 -16.70 6.60 9.24
CA PRO A 5 -15.51 6.52 10.11
C PRO A 5 -14.92 5.11 10.24
N SER A 6 -15.76 4.10 10.20
CA SER A 6 -15.37 2.67 10.25
C SER A 6 -14.54 2.23 9.05
N LEU A 7 -14.78 2.80 7.87
CA LEU A 7 -14.02 2.52 6.65
C LEU A 7 -12.74 3.35 6.54
N LYS A 8 -12.42 4.15 7.55
CA LYS A 8 -11.12 4.83 7.64
C LYS A 8 -10.10 3.90 8.29
N ASN A 9 -8.86 3.98 7.83
CA ASN A 9 -7.72 3.22 8.36
C ASN A 9 -7.89 1.68 8.22
N LEU A 10 -8.42 1.21 7.09
CA LEU A 10 -8.36 -0.21 6.72
C LEU A 10 -6.90 -0.63 6.44
N GLY A 11 -6.64 -1.94 6.55
CA GLY A 11 -5.28 -2.51 6.56
C GLY A 11 -4.69 -2.57 7.96
N VAL A 12 -3.38 -2.78 8.06
CA VAL A 12 -2.67 -2.83 9.35
C VAL A 12 -2.28 -1.43 9.79
N ARG A 13 -2.61 -1.10 11.03
CA ARG A 13 -2.14 0.08 11.75
C ARG A 13 -1.27 -0.34 12.92
N ILE A 14 -0.05 0.16 12.98
CA ILE A 14 0.88 -0.10 14.08
C ILE A 14 0.37 0.58 15.36
N THR A 15 0.43 -0.15 16.46
CA THR A 15 0.07 0.26 17.82
C THR A 15 1.28 0.08 18.75
N ARG A 16 1.15 0.46 20.00
CA ARG A 16 2.20 0.24 21.01
C ARG A 16 2.49 -1.24 21.31
N SER A 17 1.52 -2.11 21.05
CA SER A 17 1.58 -3.54 21.40
C SER A 17 1.61 -4.47 20.18
N GLY A 18 1.90 -3.95 18.99
CA GLY A 18 1.89 -4.70 17.73
C GLY A 18 1.09 -3.99 16.65
N GLY A 19 0.19 -4.68 15.97
CA GLY A 19 -0.67 -4.10 14.94
C GLY A 19 -2.15 -4.43 15.12
N GLU A 20 -3.00 -3.51 14.69
CA GLU A 20 -4.44 -3.71 14.51
C GLU A 20 -4.72 -3.84 13.01
N LEU A 21 -5.32 -4.95 12.59
CA LEU A 21 -5.74 -5.21 11.21
C LEU A 21 -7.24 -4.96 11.08
N LYS A 22 -7.63 -4.22 10.03
CA LYS A 22 -9.03 -3.99 9.64
C LYS A 22 -9.24 -4.29 8.17
N VAL A 23 -10.23 -5.13 7.87
CA VAL A 23 -10.61 -5.50 6.50
C VAL A 23 -12.11 -5.38 6.35
N PHE A 24 -12.57 -4.86 5.23
CA PHE A 24 -14.00 -4.78 4.94
C PHE A 24 -14.44 -5.99 4.10
N SER A 25 -15.49 -6.67 4.55
CA SER A 25 -16.23 -7.63 3.76
C SER A 25 -17.67 -7.76 4.31
N GLU A 26 -18.63 -7.47 3.43
CA GLU A 26 -20.05 -7.59 3.77
C GLU A 26 -20.48 -9.06 3.80
N SER A 27 -20.06 -9.83 2.78
CA SER A 27 -20.53 -11.19 2.51
C SER A 27 -19.75 -12.29 3.25
N ALA A 28 -18.52 -12.03 3.71
CA ALA A 28 -17.73 -13.03 4.40
C ALA A 28 -18.44 -13.52 5.68
N GLU A 29 -18.37 -14.83 5.94
CA GLU A 29 -18.79 -15.48 7.18
C GLU A 29 -17.64 -15.65 8.15
N GLY A 30 -16.39 -15.65 7.64
CA GLY A 30 -15.20 -15.64 8.46
C GLY A 30 -13.98 -15.17 7.68
N ILE A 31 -13.05 -14.54 8.41
CA ILE A 31 -11.75 -14.11 7.89
C ILE A 31 -10.70 -14.43 8.95
N ASP A 32 -9.63 -15.09 8.55
CA ASP A 32 -8.43 -15.29 9.34
C ASP A 32 -7.25 -14.51 8.76
N VAL A 33 -6.39 -14.02 9.63
CA VAL A 33 -5.05 -13.56 9.26
C VAL A 33 -4.01 -14.60 9.64
N LEU A 34 -3.11 -14.88 8.72
CA LEU A 34 -1.97 -15.78 8.89
C LEU A 34 -0.71 -14.94 8.86
N ILE A 35 0.05 -14.96 9.95
CA ILE A 35 1.28 -14.17 10.10
C ILE A 35 2.46 -15.14 10.02
N TYR A 36 3.43 -14.81 9.16
CA TYR A 36 4.61 -15.64 8.95
C TYR A 36 5.70 -15.33 9.97
N ASP A 37 6.52 -16.32 10.31
CA ASP A 37 7.58 -16.20 11.33
C ASP A 37 8.76 -15.34 10.87
N ALA A 38 9.01 -15.27 9.57
CA ALA A 38 10.06 -14.44 8.98
C ALA A 38 9.70 -14.05 7.54
N ALA A 39 10.33 -12.99 7.05
CA ALA A 39 10.22 -12.58 5.66
C ALA A 39 10.69 -13.70 4.71
N GLY A 40 9.88 -14.04 3.73
CA GLY A 40 10.13 -15.12 2.77
C GLY A 40 9.89 -16.53 3.29
N SER A 41 9.57 -16.73 4.57
CA SER A 41 9.26 -18.05 5.15
C SER A 41 7.87 -18.52 4.77
N ASN A 42 7.68 -19.82 4.59
CA ASN A 42 6.36 -20.43 4.41
C ASN A 42 5.73 -20.93 5.74
N HIS A 43 6.43 -20.76 6.85
CA HIS A 43 5.93 -21.18 8.15
C HIS A 43 5.02 -20.11 8.75
N ILE A 44 3.80 -20.50 9.09
CA ILE A 44 2.81 -19.63 9.76
C ILE A 44 3.08 -19.67 11.26
N ALA A 45 3.54 -18.56 11.83
CA ALA A 45 3.77 -18.43 13.28
C ALA A 45 2.48 -18.25 14.06
N GLU A 46 1.57 -17.46 13.53
CA GLU A 46 0.30 -17.15 14.20
C GLU A 46 -0.87 -17.15 13.20
N ARG A 47 -2.04 -17.57 13.71
CA ARG A 47 -3.33 -17.45 13.01
C ARG A 47 -4.32 -16.82 13.97
N HIS A 48 -4.99 -15.76 13.53
CA HIS A 48 -6.02 -15.09 14.30
C HIS A 48 -7.28 -14.91 13.46
N SER A 49 -8.42 -15.29 14.02
CA SER A 49 -9.73 -14.99 13.42
C SER A 49 -10.09 -13.53 13.68
N LEU A 50 -10.60 -12.87 12.66
CA LEU A 50 -11.09 -11.50 12.76
C LEU A 50 -12.54 -11.51 13.29
N THR A 51 -12.90 -10.47 14.03
CA THR A 51 -14.26 -10.26 14.53
C THR A 51 -15.00 -9.27 13.64
N LYS A 52 -16.20 -9.64 13.16
CA LYS A 52 -17.05 -8.80 12.32
C LYS A 52 -17.77 -7.74 13.14
N GLY A 53 -17.59 -6.47 12.77
CA GLY A 53 -18.38 -5.36 13.26
C GLY A 53 -19.73 -5.23 12.54
N LYS A 54 -20.63 -4.40 13.07
CA LYS A 54 -21.96 -4.15 12.48
C LYS A 54 -21.92 -3.46 11.12
N ASP A 55 -20.80 -2.84 10.80
CA ASP A 55 -20.53 -2.08 9.58
C ASP A 55 -19.81 -2.90 8.49
N GLY A 56 -19.69 -4.22 8.67
CA GLY A 56 -18.98 -5.11 7.76
C GLY A 56 -17.47 -5.04 7.87
N VAL A 57 -16.92 -4.29 8.83
CA VAL A 57 -15.47 -4.24 9.10
C VAL A 57 -15.09 -5.37 10.05
N TRP A 58 -14.11 -6.15 9.63
CA TRP A 58 -13.52 -7.24 10.38
C TRP A 58 -12.23 -6.76 11.04
N THR A 59 -12.03 -7.07 12.30
CA THR A 59 -10.91 -6.54 13.09
C THR A 59 -10.25 -7.62 13.93
N THR A 60 -8.92 -7.56 14.00
CA THR A 60 -8.11 -8.31 14.98
C THR A 60 -6.87 -7.52 15.35
N SER A 61 -6.16 -7.95 16.41
CA SER A 61 -4.87 -7.37 16.82
C SER A 61 -3.91 -8.49 17.18
N SER A 62 -2.64 -8.32 16.83
CA SER A 62 -1.55 -9.23 17.21
C SER A 62 -0.28 -8.46 17.48
N SER A 63 0.50 -8.95 18.46
CA SER A 63 1.86 -8.46 18.71
C SER A 63 2.85 -8.83 17.61
N ALA A 64 2.52 -9.79 16.75
CA ALA A 64 3.33 -10.19 15.61
C ALA A 64 3.12 -9.32 14.36
N LEU A 65 2.06 -8.50 14.30
CA LEU A 65 1.83 -7.53 13.21
C LEU A 65 2.71 -6.28 13.44
N VAL A 66 4.02 -6.45 13.30
CA VAL A 66 5.03 -5.41 13.42
C VAL A 66 5.60 -5.01 12.06
N LEU A 67 6.36 -3.91 12.00
CA LEU A 67 7.03 -3.49 10.75
C LEU A 67 7.86 -4.63 10.16
N GLY A 68 7.67 -4.87 8.86
CA GLY A 68 8.31 -5.94 8.10
C GLY A 68 7.60 -7.30 8.20
N ALA A 69 6.60 -7.46 9.07
CA ALA A 69 5.85 -8.71 9.14
C ALA A 69 5.12 -8.99 7.83
N GLU A 70 5.26 -10.21 7.33
CA GLU A 70 4.49 -10.73 6.20
C GLU A 70 3.24 -11.43 6.70
N TYR A 71 2.11 -11.20 6.01
CA TYR A 71 0.85 -11.85 6.35
C TYR A 71 0.00 -12.10 5.11
N SER A 72 -0.90 -13.06 5.22
CA SER A 72 -1.95 -13.35 4.25
C SER A 72 -3.30 -13.44 4.94
N LEU A 73 -4.36 -13.32 4.17
CA LEU A 73 -5.72 -13.54 4.64
C LEU A 73 -6.25 -14.86 4.08
N GLN A 74 -7.16 -15.48 4.82
CA GLN A 74 -8.07 -16.50 4.32
C GLN A 74 -9.49 -16.06 4.62
N ALA A 75 -10.40 -16.22 3.66
CA ALA A 75 -11.78 -15.82 3.84
C ALA A 75 -12.70 -16.91 3.34
N TRP A 76 -13.81 -17.13 4.05
CA TRP A 76 -14.86 -18.03 3.64
C TRP A 76 -16.23 -17.37 3.80
N GLY A 77 -17.21 -17.86 3.08
CA GLY A 77 -18.54 -17.29 3.02
C GLY A 77 -19.46 -18.12 2.12
N PRO A 78 -20.66 -17.61 1.83
CA PRO A 78 -21.64 -18.32 1.03
C PRO A 78 -21.10 -18.55 -0.40
N ALA A 79 -21.44 -19.71 -0.97
CA ALA A 79 -21.23 -19.96 -2.39
C ALA A 79 -22.32 -19.28 -3.20
N GLY A 80 -21.93 -18.41 -4.13
CA GLY A 80 -22.87 -17.68 -4.98
C GLY A 80 -22.23 -17.23 -6.29
N PRO A 81 -23.04 -16.79 -7.27
CA PRO A 81 -22.52 -16.38 -8.57
C PRO A 81 -21.68 -15.08 -8.51
N GLN A 82 -21.76 -14.33 -7.42
CA GLN A 82 -21.01 -13.09 -7.20
C GLN A 82 -19.96 -13.22 -6.07
N ASP A 83 -19.96 -14.34 -5.33
CA ASP A 83 -19.08 -14.57 -4.20
C ASP A 83 -18.22 -15.82 -4.48
N SER A 84 -16.91 -15.61 -4.66
CA SER A 84 -15.94 -16.67 -4.94
C SER A 84 -15.04 -16.90 -3.72
N PHE A 85 -15.64 -17.27 -2.58
CA PHE A 85 -14.86 -17.59 -1.40
C PHE A 85 -14.19 -18.98 -1.54
N SER A 86 -12.91 -19.04 -1.18
CA SER A 86 -12.15 -20.27 -1.05
C SER A 86 -11.34 -20.23 0.24
N ALA A 87 -11.71 -21.06 1.20
CA ALA A 87 -11.03 -21.14 2.49
C ALA A 87 -9.58 -21.67 2.39
N GLU A 88 -9.20 -22.24 1.24
CA GLU A 88 -7.85 -22.76 0.99
C GLU A 88 -6.95 -21.73 0.33
N GLU A 89 -7.53 -20.68 -0.27
CA GLU A 89 -6.78 -19.69 -1.02
C GLU A 89 -6.20 -18.61 -0.09
N LEU A 90 -4.91 -18.33 -0.29
CA LEU A 90 -4.22 -17.25 0.41
C LEU A 90 -4.42 -15.93 -0.34
N LEU A 91 -5.04 -14.98 0.32
CA LEU A 91 -5.37 -13.68 -0.23
C LEU A 91 -4.41 -12.61 0.30
N ILE A 92 -4.09 -11.64 -0.52
CA ILE A 92 -3.48 -10.40 -0.04
C ILE A 92 -4.56 -9.52 0.62
N ASP A 93 -4.16 -8.73 1.61
CA ASP A 93 -5.01 -7.69 2.15
C ASP A 93 -5.17 -6.58 1.09
N PRO A 94 -6.38 -6.27 0.63
CA PRO A 94 -6.60 -5.23 -0.38
C PRO A 94 -6.21 -3.83 0.11
N TYR A 95 -6.01 -3.66 1.40
CA TYR A 95 -5.59 -2.39 2.03
C TYR A 95 -4.12 -2.38 2.45
N ALA A 96 -3.36 -3.43 2.13
CA ALA A 96 -1.93 -3.49 2.40
C ALA A 96 -1.19 -2.33 1.71
N LYS A 97 -0.21 -1.77 2.41
CA LYS A 97 0.63 -0.68 1.88
C LYS A 97 1.96 -1.18 1.33
N GLY A 98 2.31 -2.44 1.59
CA GLY A 98 3.47 -3.11 1.05
C GLY A 98 3.14 -4.54 0.65
N LEU A 99 3.83 -5.02 -0.38
CA LEU A 99 3.73 -6.40 -0.87
C LEU A 99 5.11 -7.00 -0.97
N SER A 100 5.20 -8.30 -0.71
CA SER A 100 6.38 -9.14 -0.98
C SER A 100 5.98 -10.28 -1.89
N ARG A 101 6.95 -10.84 -2.63
CA ARG A 101 6.75 -12.01 -3.46
C ARG A 101 7.60 -13.17 -2.96
N VAL A 102 6.95 -14.27 -2.61
CA VAL A 102 7.60 -15.51 -2.15
C VAL A 102 7.26 -16.61 -3.14
N GLY A 103 8.22 -17.00 -3.97
CA GLY A 103 7.98 -17.87 -5.11
C GLY A 103 6.97 -17.24 -6.10
N ASN A 104 5.83 -17.89 -6.27
CA ASN A 104 4.74 -17.40 -7.13
C ASN A 104 3.59 -16.76 -6.34
N THR A 105 3.72 -16.61 -5.03
CA THR A 105 2.65 -16.09 -4.16
C THR A 105 2.99 -14.67 -3.70
N TRP A 106 2.00 -13.79 -3.75
CA TRP A 106 2.08 -12.45 -3.16
C TRP A 106 1.59 -12.48 -1.71
N ARG A 107 2.22 -11.68 -0.87
CA ARG A 107 1.87 -11.48 0.54
C ARG A 107 1.80 -10.00 0.86
N SER A 108 0.98 -9.69 1.83
CA SER A 108 0.92 -8.36 2.43
C SER A 108 2.09 -8.16 3.38
N VAL A 109 2.65 -6.96 3.40
CA VAL A 109 3.76 -6.58 4.30
C VAL A 109 3.34 -5.37 5.11
N VAL A 110 3.59 -5.41 6.41
CA VAL A 110 3.42 -4.27 7.30
C VAL A 110 4.57 -3.28 7.08
N VAL A 111 4.27 -2.10 6.55
CA VAL A 111 5.26 -1.07 6.26
C VAL A 111 4.97 0.22 7.02
N ASP A 112 6.02 0.98 7.32
CA ASP A 112 5.87 2.33 7.82
C ASP A 112 5.51 3.25 6.66
N THR A 113 4.39 3.94 6.79
CA THR A 113 3.93 4.94 5.81
C THR A 113 4.12 6.37 6.31
N THR A 114 4.78 6.53 7.46
CA THR A 114 5.10 7.86 7.96
C THR A 114 6.20 8.49 7.10
N PHE A 115 6.04 9.77 6.82
CA PHE A 115 7.02 10.56 6.11
C PHE A 115 7.11 11.94 6.77
N ASP A 116 8.32 12.36 7.11
CA ASP A 116 8.54 13.70 7.63
C ASP A 116 8.59 14.71 6.47
N TRP A 117 7.52 15.46 6.31
CA TRP A 117 7.42 16.53 5.33
C TRP A 117 8.16 17.81 5.75
N GLY A 118 8.68 17.88 6.99
CA GLY A 118 9.33 19.06 7.54
C GLY A 118 8.43 20.29 7.43
N THR A 119 8.96 21.36 6.81
CA THR A 119 8.21 22.60 6.55
C THR A 119 7.53 22.62 5.18
N SER A 120 7.56 21.52 4.42
CA SER A 120 6.98 21.45 3.09
C SER A 120 5.46 21.56 3.13
N THR A 121 4.89 22.43 2.32
CA THR A 121 3.45 22.60 2.14
C THR A 121 3.06 22.39 0.68
N LYS A 122 1.82 21.97 0.46
CA LYS A 122 1.28 21.86 -0.90
C LYS A 122 1.18 23.25 -1.52
N PRO A 123 1.58 23.44 -2.79
CA PRO A 123 1.58 24.74 -3.47
C PRO A 123 0.18 25.31 -3.72
N HIS A 124 -0.88 24.49 -3.68
CA HIS A 124 -2.28 24.90 -3.90
C HIS A 124 -2.49 25.67 -5.22
N THR A 125 -1.78 25.30 -6.29
CA THR A 125 -1.93 25.90 -7.62
C THR A 125 -3.38 25.74 -8.09
N PRO A 126 -4.09 26.82 -8.49
CA PRO A 126 -5.42 26.73 -9.07
C PRO A 126 -5.42 25.88 -10.35
N LEU A 127 -6.54 25.19 -10.64
CA LEU A 127 -6.59 24.27 -11.78
C LEU A 127 -6.40 24.99 -13.13
N ASP A 128 -6.92 26.19 -13.27
CA ASP A 128 -6.77 27.05 -14.45
C ASP A 128 -5.33 27.56 -14.68
N GLN A 129 -4.46 27.43 -13.67
CA GLN A 129 -3.03 27.76 -13.73
C GLN A 129 -2.15 26.53 -13.68
N SER A 130 -2.75 25.34 -13.67
CA SER A 130 -2.00 24.10 -13.54
C SER A 130 -1.50 23.61 -14.89
N VAL A 131 -0.22 23.25 -14.94
CA VAL A 131 0.42 22.52 -16.04
C VAL A 131 0.79 21.14 -15.54
N ILE A 132 0.07 20.12 -16.02
CA ILE A 132 0.26 18.74 -15.61
C ILE A 132 1.18 18.05 -16.63
N TYR A 133 2.23 17.41 -16.14
CA TYR A 133 3.18 16.64 -16.95
C TYR A 133 3.07 15.16 -16.58
N GLU A 134 2.52 14.35 -17.48
CA GLU A 134 2.45 12.91 -17.29
C GLU A 134 3.76 12.25 -17.65
N ALA A 135 4.29 11.37 -16.79
CA ALA A 135 5.59 10.75 -17.02
C ALA A 135 5.73 9.37 -16.36
N HIS A 136 6.53 8.54 -17.00
CA HIS A 136 7.01 7.28 -16.42
C HIS A 136 8.27 7.55 -15.59
N VAL A 137 8.31 7.13 -14.31
CA VAL A 137 9.43 7.38 -13.37
C VAL A 137 10.79 7.06 -14.00
N ARG A 138 10.93 5.85 -14.58
CA ARG A 138 12.19 5.41 -15.19
C ARG A 138 12.51 6.19 -16.47
N GLY A 139 11.53 6.39 -17.35
CA GLY A 139 11.73 7.04 -18.64
C GLY A 139 12.17 8.49 -18.49
N LEU A 140 11.59 9.22 -17.56
CA LEU A 140 11.80 10.65 -17.41
C LEU A 140 13.26 11.04 -17.10
N THR A 141 13.94 10.25 -16.25
CA THR A 141 15.31 10.59 -15.82
C THR A 141 16.39 9.69 -16.41
N LYS A 142 16.03 8.60 -17.12
CA LYS A 142 17.00 7.58 -17.60
C LYS A 142 18.12 8.16 -18.44
N MET A 143 17.81 9.13 -19.28
CA MET A 143 18.76 9.78 -20.19
C MET A 143 19.08 11.23 -19.80
N HIS A 144 18.59 11.70 -18.64
CA HIS A 144 18.80 13.10 -18.26
C HIS A 144 20.26 13.36 -17.85
N PRO A 145 20.99 14.25 -18.56
CA PRO A 145 22.43 14.42 -18.37
C PRO A 145 22.81 14.99 -16.99
N GLY A 146 21.96 15.84 -16.42
CA GLY A 146 22.19 16.47 -15.11
C GLY A 146 21.84 15.60 -13.91
N VAL A 147 21.24 14.42 -14.11
CA VAL A 147 20.96 13.49 -13.01
C VAL A 147 22.14 12.50 -12.88
N PRO A 148 22.70 12.28 -11.68
CA PRO A 148 23.74 11.28 -11.43
C PRO A 148 23.35 9.90 -11.97
N LEU A 149 24.32 9.19 -12.56
CA LEU A 149 24.07 7.94 -13.29
C LEU A 149 23.36 6.88 -12.41
N GLU A 150 23.77 6.78 -11.16
CA GLU A 150 23.22 5.85 -10.17
C GLU A 150 21.78 6.16 -9.76
N LEU A 151 21.33 7.40 -9.92
CA LEU A 151 19.96 7.83 -9.62
C LEU A 151 19.03 7.78 -10.82
N ARG A 152 19.57 7.67 -12.05
CA ARG A 152 18.77 7.69 -13.27
C ARG A 152 17.76 6.54 -13.33
N GLY A 153 16.53 6.88 -13.63
CA GLY A 153 15.43 5.92 -13.72
C GLY A 153 14.85 5.48 -12.39
N THR A 154 15.15 6.19 -11.31
CA THR A 154 14.63 5.94 -9.95
C THR A 154 13.78 7.10 -9.45
N TYR A 155 13.03 6.89 -8.36
CA TYR A 155 12.32 7.97 -7.66
C TYR A 155 13.27 9.04 -7.13
N ALA A 156 14.46 8.65 -6.64
CA ALA A 156 15.47 9.60 -6.21
C ALA A 156 15.99 10.48 -7.38
N GLY A 157 16.10 9.90 -8.58
CA GLY A 157 16.43 10.64 -9.79
C GLY A 157 15.33 11.64 -10.17
N LEU A 158 14.06 11.27 -10.01
CA LEU A 158 12.94 12.18 -10.26
C LEU A 158 12.93 13.35 -9.26
N GLY A 159 13.25 13.10 -7.99
CA GLY A 159 13.38 14.14 -6.95
C GLY A 159 14.70 14.91 -6.98
N HIS A 160 15.64 14.57 -7.86
CA HIS A 160 16.93 15.25 -7.96
C HIS A 160 16.78 16.70 -8.44
N GLU A 161 17.62 17.61 -7.92
CA GLU A 161 17.54 19.05 -8.19
C GLU A 161 17.54 19.37 -9.69
N ALA A 162 18.42 18.72 -10.47
CA ALA A 162 18.48 18.93 -11.91
C ALA A 162 17.16 18.63 -12.61
N MET A 163 16.41 17.61 -12.15
CA MET A 163 15.12 17.24 -12.73
C MET A 163 14.01 18.19 -12.27
N THR A 164 13.98 18.54 -11.01
CA THR A 164 12.98 19.47 -10.45
C THR A 164 13.14 20.87 -11.03
N THR A 165 14.38 21.33 -11.26
CA THR A 165 14.66 22.60 -11.94
C THR A 165 14.19 22.56 -13.39
N TYR A 166 14.51 21.50 -14.14
CA TYR A 166 14.05 21.34 -15.51
C TYR A 166 12.52 21.41 -15.63
N LEU A 167 11.77 20.72 -14.75
CA LEU A 167 10.32 20.75 -14.76
C LEU A 167 9.76 22.13 -14.41
N LYS A 168 10.39 22.84 -13.46
CA LYS A 168 10.01 24.22 -13.10
C LYS A 168 10.25 25.20 -14.26
N ASP A 169 11.37 25.07 -14.96
CA ASP A 169 11.71 25.93 -16.10
C ASP A 169 10.74 25.72 -17.27
N LEU A 170 10.15 24.51 -17.40
CA LEU A 170 9.06 24.22 -18.32
C LEU A 170 7.70 24.77 -17.86
N GLY A 171 7.62 25.32 -16.66
CA GLY A 171 6.36 25.81 -16.07
C GLY A 171 5.46 24.69 -15.53
N VAL A 172 5.98 23.47 -15.36
CA VAL A 172 5.21 22.33 -14.80
C VAL A 172 4.89 22.60 -13.35
N THR A 173 3.62 22.46 -12.98
CA THR A 173 3.12 22.67 -11.62
C THR A 173 2.74 21.36 -10.92
N ALA A 174 2.48 20.30 -11.69
CA ALA A 174 2.16 18.98 -11.18
C ALA A 174 2.76 17.89 -12.09
N VAL A 175 3.27 16.82 -11.50
CA VAL A 175 3.70 15.63 -12.24
C VAL A 175 2.71 14.51 -11.95
N GLU A 176 2.12 13.95 -13.01
CA GLU A 176 1.29 12.76 -12.96
C GLU A 176 2.16 11.55 -13.35
N LEU A 177 2.30 10.62 -12.42
CA LEU A 177 3.13 9.44 -12.68
C LEU A 177 2.27 8.32 -13.26
N LEU A 178 2.76 7.67 -14.33
CA LEU A 178 2.24 6.37 -14.74
C LEU A 178 2.25 5.41 -13.56
N PRO A 179 1.41 4.34 -13.56
CA PRO A 179 1.20 3.49 -12.39
C PRO A 179 2.49 3.08 -11.69
N VAL A 180 2.54 3.30 -10.37
CA VAL A 180 3.72 3.07 -9.52
C VAL A 180 3.47 2.01 -8.45
N HIS A 181 2.36 1.25 -8.60
CA HIS A 181 2.03 0.16 -7.69
C HIS A 181 3.00 -1.01 -7.85
N ALA A 182 3.23 -1.74 -6.76
CA ALA A 182 3.95 -3.01 -6.80
C ALA A 182 3.15 -4.06 -7.59
N TYR A 183 3.81 -4.82 -8.46
CA TYR A 183 3.23 -5.87 -9.32
C TYR A 183 4.25 -6.99 -9.55
#